data_7bfcb79ccdda212bda55bc416f5483b8
#
_entry.id   7bfcb79ccdda212bda55bc416f5483b8
#
_cell.length_a   1.000
_cell.length_b   1.000
_cell.length_c   1.000
_cell.angle_alpha   90.00
_cell.angle_beta   90.00
_cell.angle_gamma   90.00
#
_symmetry.space_group_name_H-M   'P 1'
#
loop_
_entity.id
_entity.type
_entity.pdbx_description
1 polymer ?
#
loop_
_entity_poly.entity_id
_entity_poly.type
_entity_poly.pdbx_seq_one_letter_code
_entity_poly.pdbx_strand_id
1 'polypeptide(L)'
;MRKMFGWAFVGLAISGGFTSDLAFQAQEYDSIPVSQAATRAEDTPGGGEVCKNAACYLWETEDEELIDYSYLSRDVENFSPTRTEALIFPPSQTLLTDTSNVTVSASMNPVSDEREQFQHVINWAIAQRLHEQPMTDIIQAIAHQFVGTPYKAGLLDQSSDETLVVTLQAFDCVLFVETVLAIARSLAQQDYSYPTFVNHLRDQRYQNGQLNGYCSRLHYFSAWIHDNEQRGTVANITQALGGISLNKRLNFMSTHRHRYPQLVNNQANYQCILEMEDQLNAVPLNYIPTDQIHHSYNRLQSGDIIGVATNIAGLDVTHTGFIDRQPDGRIRLIHASPAGEVTTSQDLQQYVGNIKHAIGILVIRPNDLR
;
A
#
# COMPACT_ATOMS: atom_id res chain seq x y z
N MET A 1 -49.60 -30.63 -13.35
CA MET A 1 -49.09 -31.96 -13.81
C MET A 1 -47.61 -31.96 -13.49
N ARG A 2 -47.20 -32.45 -12.35
CA ARG A 2 -46.61 -33.75 -11.99
C ARG A 2 -45.58 -34.26 -13.02
N LYS A 3 -44.29 -34.27 -12.61
CA LYS A 3 -43.56 -35.48 -12.24
C LYS A 3 -42.25 -35.19 -11.57
N MET A 4 -42.16 -35.62 -10.29
CA MET A 4 -40.94 -35.93 -9.54
C MET A 4 -40.31 -37.22 -10.10
N PHE A 5 -38.97 -37.32 -10.06
CA PHE A 5 -38.26 -38.61 -9.93
C PHE A 5 -37.06 -38.41 -9.02
N GLY A 6 -37.11 -39.05 -7.86
CA GLY A 6 -35.97 -39.34 -7.00
C GLY A 6 -35.50 -40.78 -7.22
N TRP A 7 -34.20 -41.04 -6.96
CA TRP A 7 -33.58 -42.36 -6.65
C TRP A 7 -32.45 -42.09 -5.67
N ALA A 8 -32.41 -42.58 -4.66
CA ALA A 8 -32.23 -43.63 -3.69
C ALA A 8 -30.85 -44.34 -3.79
N PHE A 9 -30.16 -44.23 -2.65
CA PHE A 9 -29.09 -45.02 -2.03
C PHE A 9 -28.82 -46.43 -2.58
N VAL A 10 -27.50 -46.81 -2.69
CA VAL A 10 -26.98 -48.13 -2.28
C VAL A 10 -25.59 -47.93 -1.65
N GLY A 11 -25.48 -48.32 -0.38
CA GLY A 11 -24.22 -48.50 0.32
C GLY A 11 -23.67 -49.91 0.09
N LEU A 12 -22.35 -50.03 0.10
CA LEU A 12 -21.68 -51.33 0.31
C LEU A 12 -20.49 -51.15 1.27
N ALA A 13 -20.60 -51.76 2.42
CA ALA A 13 -19.51 -51.94 3.37
C ALA A 13 -18.72 -53.20 2.99
N ILE A 14 -17.39 -53.11 2.94
CA ILE A 14 -16.52 -54.27 2.99
C ILE A 14 -15.47 -54.05 4.04
N SER A 15 -15.52 -54.87 5.09
CA SER A 15 -14.53 -55.03 6.12
C SER A 15 -13.36 -55.87 5.63
N GLY A 16 -12.13 -55.49 5.99
CA GLY A 16 -10.95 -56.30 5.77
C GLY A 16 -9.77 -55.72 6.54
N GLY A 17 -9.48 -56.29 7.72
CA GLY A 17 -8.34 -55.93 8.52
C GLY A 17 -7.04 -56.51 7.96
N PHE A 18 -5.95 -55.78 8.17
CA PHE A 18 -4.59 -56.31 8.26
C PHE A 18 -3.79 -55.46 9.25
N THR A 19 -3.35 -56.18 10.30
CA THR A 19 -2.33 -55.74 11.26
C THR A 19 -0.95 -55.88 10.64
N SER A 20 -0.10 -54.89 10.79
CA SER A 20 1.36 -55.10 10.88
C SER A 20 2.02 -53.90 11.58
N ASP A 21 2.63 -54.25 12.70
CA ASP A 21 3.57 -53.47 13.51
C ASP A 21 4.74 -52.98 12.67
N LEU A 22 5.08 -51.69 12.78
CA LEU A 22 6.43 -51.21 12.55
C LEU A 22 6.74 -50.15 13.60
N ALA A 23 7.52 -50.57 14.58
CA ALA A 23 8.18 -49.75 15.57
C ALA A 23 9.19 -48.82 14.86
N PHE A 24 9.06 -47.51 15.05
CA PHE A 24 10.11 -46.57 14.72
C PHE A 24 10.81 -46.12 15.99
N GLN A 25 12.11 -46.42 16.05
CA GLN A 25 13.03 -46.05 17.10
C GLN A 25 13.19 -44.52 17.17
N ALA A 26 13.00 -43.98 18.37
CA ALA A 26 13.43 -42.67 18.73
C ALA A 26 14.97 -42.64 18.86
N GLN A 27 15.63 -41.78 18.09
CA GLN A 27 17.05 -41.45 18.25
C GLN A 27 17.13 -40.19 19.09
N GLU A 28 17.65 -40.33 20.31
CA GLU A 28 18.06 -39.25 21.18
C GLU A 28 19.16 -38.42 20.50
N TYR A 29 18.98 -37.11 20.45
CA TYR A 29 20.06 -36.18 20.16
C TYR A 29 20.49 -35.47 21.42
N ASP A 30 21.76 -35.70 21.73
CA ASP A 30 22.48 -35.15 22.85
C ASP A 30 22.53 -33.62 22.89
N SER A 31 22.42 -33.13 24.08
CA SER A 31 22.60 -31.75 24.51
C SER A 31 24.07 -31.28 24.32
N ILE A 32 24.26 -30.18 23.59
CA ILE A 32 25.52 -29.44 23.53
C ILE A 32 25.46 -28.24 24.47
N PRO A 33 26.49 -27.98 25.31
CA PRO A 33 26.42 -26.97 26.37
C PRO A 33 26.64 -25.55 25.86
N VAL A 34 25.89 -24.63 26.46
CA VAL A 34 26.02 -23.16 26.33
C VAL A 34 27.38 -22.73 26.88
N SER A 35 28.24 -22.19 26.02
CA SER A 35 29.47 -21.48 26.40
C SER A 35 29.22 -19.96 26.34
N GLN A 36 29.39 -19.32 27.50
CA GLN A 36 29.44 -17.87 27.66
C GLN A 36 30.68 -17.30 26.96
N ALA A 37 30.47 -16.28 26.13
CA ALA A 37 31.52 -15.33 25.78
C ALA A 37 30.89 -13.91 25.74
N ALA A 38 31.06 -13.19 26.84
CA ALA A 38 30.90 -11.75 26.89
C ALA A 38 32.22 -11.12 26.45
N THR A 39 32.24 -10.27 25.40
CA THR A 39 33.29 -9.25 25.22
C THR A 39 32.78 -8.04 24.46
N ARG A 40 32.71 -6.94 25.21
CA ARG A 40 33.08 -5.56 24.88
C ARG A 40 32.51 -4.88 23.64
N ALA A 41 31.62 -3.91 23.93
CA ALA A 41 31.29 -2.79 23.07
C ALA A 41 32.54 -1.90 22.86
N GLU A 42 32.82 -1.54 21.61
CA GLU A 42 33.61 -0.36 21.27
C GLU A 42 32.74 0.59 20.45
N ASP A 43 32.65 1.84 20.92
CA ASP A 43 31.94 2.96 20.32
C ASP A 43 32.48 3.32 18.94
N THR A 44 31.58 3.43 17.95
CA THR A 44 31.81 4.24 16.75
C THR A 44 30.56 5.10 16.48
N PRO A 45 30.70 6.41 16.26
CA PRO A 45 29.59 7.31 16.03
C PRO A 45 29.20 7.32 14.55
N GLY A 46 27.93 7.12 14.24
CA GLY A 46 27.37 7.22 12.88
C GLY A 46 26.19 6.27 12.64
N GLY A 47 25.25 6.18 13.58
CA GLY A 47 24.04 5.38 13.39
C GLY A 47 22.98 6.17 12.64
N GLY A 48 22.79 5.88 11.35
CA GLY A 48 21.53 6.18 10.67
C GLY A 48 20.40 5.35 11.30
N GLU A 49 19.27 5.97 11.62
CA GLU A 49 18.09 5.29 12.13
C GLU A 49 17.61 4.24 11.13
N VAL A 50 17.72 2.99 11.50
CA VAL A 50 17.19 1.87 10.72
C VAL A 50 15.66 1.83 10.94
N CYS A 51 14.89 1.92 9.87
CA CYS A 51 13.43 1.76 9.92
C CYS A 51 13.04 0.44 10.59
N LYS A 52 12.16 0.51 11.61
CA LYS A 52 11.77 -0.66 12.43
C LYS A 52 10.37 -1.19 12.17
N ASN A 53 9.71 -0.87 11.03
CA ASN A 53 8.30 -1.20 10.83
C ASN A 53 7.99 -1.85 9.47
N ALA A 54 6.87 -2.58 9.39
CA ALA A 54 6.52 -3.56 8.36
C ALA A 54 6.67 -3.11 6.90
N ALA A 55 6.37 -1.88 6.56
CA ALA A 55 6.51 -1.38 5.19
C ALA A 55 7.98 -1.17 4.78
N CYS A 56 8.90 -0.98 5.74
CA CYS A 56 10.35 -0.93 5.50
C CYS A 56 11.00 -2.31 5.51
N TYR A 57 10.41 -3.31 6.20
CA TYR A 57 10.99 -4.66 6.34
C TYR A 57 10.89 -5.53 5.09
N LEU A 58 10.21 -5.10 4.07
CA LEU A 58 10.08 -5.84 2.83
C LEU A 58 11.41 -6.09 2.10
N TRP A 59 12.53 -5.52 2.58
CA TRP A 59 13.76 -5.41 1.80
C TRP A 59 15.01 -5.98 2.45
N GLU A 60 14.95 -6.37 3.72
CA GLU A 60 16.08 -7.07 4.35
C GLU A 60 15.86 -8.58 4.22
N THR A 61 16.29 -9.18 3.11
CA THR A 61 16.52 -10.62 3.02
C THR A 61 17.80 -10.98 3.80
N GLU A 62 17.91 -12.20 4.33
CA GLU A 62 19.06 -12.68 5.09
C GLU A 62 20.39 -12.67 4.29
N ASP A 63 20.34 -12.44 2.99
CA ASP A 63 21.48 -12.06 2.17
C ASP A 63 21.59 -10.53 2.19
N GLU A 64 22.65 -10.00 2.80
CA GLU A 64 22.98 -8.59 3.01
C GLU A 64 23.13 -7.74 1.72
N GLU A 65 22.27 -7.87 0.74
CA GLU A 65 22.18 -6.92 -0.36
C GLU A 65 21.03 -5.94 -0.07
N LEU A 66 21.37 -4.83 0.56
CA LEU A 66 20.56 -3.61 0.59
C LEU A 66 20.08 -3.32 -0.83
N ILE A 67 18.77 -3.18 -1.02
CA ILE A 67 18.25 -2.65 -2.27
C ILE A 67 18.73 -1.22 -2.36
N ASP A 68 19.69 -1.01 -3.24
CA ASP A 68 20.27 0.29 -3.52
C ASP A 68 19.26 1.15 -4.30
N TYR A 69 18.47 1.93 -3.58
CA TYR A 69 17.58 2.94 -4.16
C TYR A 69 18.34 4.13 -4.79
N SER A 70 19.67 4.21 -4.65
CA SER A 70 20.47 5.24 -5.33
C SER A 70 20.33 5.18 -6.85
N TYR A 71 19.84 4.05 -7.38
CA TYR A 71 19.53 3.88 -8.79
C TYR A 71 18.37 4.78 -9.27
N LEU A 72 17.42 5.08 -8.39
CA LEU A 72 16.27 5.93 -8.71
C LEU A 72 16.61 7.43 -8.65
N SER A 73 17.72 7.80 -8.00
CA SER A 73 18.17 9.19 -7.89
C SER A 73 19.09 9.61 -9.04
N ARG A 74 19.66 8.69 -9.82
CA ARG A 74 20.60 9.03 -10.91
C ARG A 74 19.97 9.71 -12.11
N ASP A 75 18.66 9.57 -12.31
CA ASP A 75 17.96 10.22 -13.42
C ASP A 75 17.57 11.68 -13.12
N VAL A 76 17.76 12.16 -11.88
CA VAL A 76 17.41 13.52 -11.46
C VAL A 76 18.54 14.53 -11.70
N GLU A 77 19.80 14.09 -11.81
CA GLU A 77 20.97 14.99 -11.92
C GLU A 77 21.16 15.64 -13.31
N ASN A 78 20.41 15.24 -14.34
CA ASN A 78 20.54 15.81 -15.69
C ASN A 78 19.39 16.73 -16.11
N PHE A 79 18.52 17.15 -15.18
CA PHE A 79 17.46 18.10 -15.52
C PHE A 79 17.83 19.51 -15.01
N SER A 80 18.41 20.32 -15.90
CA SER A 80 18.52 21.76 -15.68
C SER A 80 17.11 22.35 -15.79
N PRO A 81 16.56 23.01 -14.76
CA PRO A 81 15.22 23.55 -14.82
C PRO A 81 15.20 24.72 -15.82
N THR A 82 14.55 24.52 -16.96
CA THR A 82 14.10 25.64 -17.78
C THR A 82 13.08 26.43 -16.97
N ARG A 83 13.48 27.63 -16.68
CA ARG A 83 12.81 28.70 -15.96
C ARG A 83 11.33 28.79 -16.36
N THR A 84 10.44 28.23 -15.55
CA THR A 84 9.01 28.52 -15.60
C THR A 84 8.78 29.81 -14.81
N GLU A 85 8.26 30.82 -15.48
CA GLU A 85 8.00 32.13 -14.89
C GLU A 85 7.07 31.99 -13.68
N ALA A 86 7.59 32.32 -12.52
CA ALA A 86 6.80 32.46 -11.31
C ALA A 86 5.88 33.68 -11.47
N LEU A 87 4.58 33.46 -11.41
CA LEU A 87 3.60 34.53 -11.27
C LEU A 87 3.84 35.25 -9.92
N ILE A 88 4.47 36.41 -10.02
CA ILE A 88 4.74 37.29 -8.87
C ILE A 88 3.44 37.98 -8.48
N PHE A 89 2.87 37.64 -7.33
CA PHE A 89 1.83 38.45 -6.69
C PHE A 89 2.47 39.65 -6.02
N PRO A 90 1.88 40.87 -6.14
CA PRO A 90 2.44 42.06 -5.52
C PRO A 90 2.28 42.01 -3.99
N PRO A 91 3.21 42.53 -3.23
CA PRO A 91 3.15 42.54 -1.75
C PRO A 91 2.06 43.50 -1.27
N SER A 92 1.15 43.00 -0.42
CA SER A 92 0.22 43.81 0.34
C SER A 92 0.99 44.65 1.38
N GLN A 93 0.66 45.90 1.44
CA GLN A 93 1.29 46.91 2.26
C GLN A 93 1.16 46.61 3.75
N THR A 94 2.30 46.64 4.43
CA THR A 94 2.46 46.49 5.87
C THR A 94 1.97 47.76 6.59
N LEU A 95 0.96 47.60 7.45
CA LEU A 95 0.69 48.57 8.52
C LEU A 95 1.49 48.15 9.74
N LEU A 96 2.42 49.00 10.12
CA LEU A 96 3.22 48.90 11.36
C LEU A 96 2.32 49.26 12.56
N THR A 97 2.14 48.33 13.50
CA THR A 97 1.82 48.66 14.91
C THR A 97 2.52 47.66 15.83
N ASP A 98 3.42 48.17 16.50
CA ASP A 98 3.92 48.06 17.90
C ASP A 98 4.08 46.64 18.54
N THR A 99 5.25 46.55 19.11
CA THR A 99 5.88 45.46 19.84
C THR A 99 5.22 45.17 21.19
N SER A 100 4.86 43.88 21.40
CA SER A 100 5.03 43.26 22.72
C SER A 100 5.31 41.78 22.55
N ASN A 101 6.48 41.35 23.07
CA ASN A 101 6.95 39.97 23.10
C ASN A 101 5.95 39.05 23.83
N VAL A 102 5.19 38.25 23.06
CA VAL A 102 4.56 37.04 23.57
C VAL A 102 5.18 35.88 22.80
N THR A 103 6.11 35.20 23.45
CA THR A 103 6.61 33.89 22.98
C THR A 103 5.47 32.88 23.15
N VAL A 104 4.60 32.78 22.16
CA VAL A 104 3.63 31.69 22.08
C VAL A 104 4.37 30.46 21.55
N SER A 105 4.80 29.60 22.46
CA SER A 105 5.12 28.22 22.14
C SER A 105 3.83 27.57 21.69
N ALA A 106 3.52 27.63 20.40
CA ALA A 106 2.44 26.86 19.79
C ALA A 106 2.85 25.39 19.86
N SER A 107 2.34 24.67 20.83
CA SER A 107 2.31 23.21 20.77
C SER A 107 1.38 22.87 19.61
N MET A 108 1.95 22.57 18.46
CA MET A 108 1.20 22.13 17.28
C MET A 108 0.43 20.87 17.65
N ASN A 109 -0.89 20.93 17.57
CA ASN A 109 -1.74 19.77 17.74
C ASN A 109 -1.81 19.06 16.38
N PRO A 110 -1.19 17.88 16.19
CA PRO A 110 -1.10 17.23 14.86
C PRO A 110 -2.47 17.02 14.19
N VAL A 111 -3.52 16.86 14.96
CA VAL A 111 -4.90 16.73 14.42
C VAL A 111 -5.43 18.03 13.80
N SER A 112 -4.97 19.21 14.27
CA SER A 112 -5.33 20.50 13.65
C SER A 112 -4.69 20.64 12.28
N ASP A 113 -3.43 20.27 12.15
CA ASP A 113 -2.64 20.43 10.92
C ASP A 113 -3.17 19.54 9.79
N GLU A 114 -3.52 18.28 10.08
CA GLU A 114 -4.12 17.35 9.08
C GLU A 114 -5.47 17.85 8.57
N ARG A 115 -6.29 18.38 9.48
CA ARG A 115 -7.61 18.95 9.12
C ARG A 115 -7.47 20.21 8.27
N GLU A 116 -6.52 21.08 8.59
CA GLU A 116 -6.27 22.31 7.83
C GLU A 116 -5.75 21.98 6.43
N GLN A 117 -4.83 21.02 6.32
CA GLN A 117 -4.31 20.58 5.03
C GLN A 117 -5.41 19.92 4.17
N PHE A 118 -6.24 19.07 4.76
CA PHE A 118 -7.41 18.51 4.07
C PHE A 118 -8.32 19.62 3.55
N GLN A 119 -8.66 20.61 4.39
CA GLN A 119 -9.51 21.72 4.01
C GLN A 119 -8.92 22.55 2.87
N HIS A 120 -7.58 22.74 2.90
CA HIS A 120 -6.86 23.43 1.82
C HIS A 120 -7.02 22.68 0.47
N VAL A 121 -6.78 21.38 0.47
CA VAL A 121 -6.92 20.54 -0.74
C VAL A 121 -8.35 20.54 -1.24
N ILE A 122 -9.35 20.40 -0.38
CA ILE A 122 -10.78 20.42 -0.74
C ILE A 122 -11.19 21.78 -1.32
N ASN A 123 -10.82 22.89 -0.67
CA ASN A 123 -11.16 24.22 -1.15
C ASN A 123 -10.53 24.48 -2.55
N TRP A 124 -9.28 24.07 -2.74
CA TRP A 124 -8.65 24.15 -4.04
C TRP A 124 -9.40 23.29 -5.08
N ALA A 125 -9.76 22.07 -4.76
CA ALA A 125 -10.46 21.16 -5.66
C ALA A 125 -11.85 21.69 -6.07
N ILE A 126 -12.59 22.28 -5.13
CA ILE A 126 -13.88 22.93 -5.39
C ILE A 126 -13.67 24.14 -6.33
N ALA A 127 -12.66 24.97 -6.09
CA ALA A 127 -12.37 26.13 -6.93
C ALA A 127 -11.98 25.72 -8.37
N GLN A 128 -11.38 24.54 -8.54
CA GLN A 128 -11.10 23.93 -9.86
C GLN A 128 -12.31 23.17 -10.44
N ARG A 129 -13.46 23.14 -9.73
CA ARG A 129 -14.67 22.39 -10.12
C ARG A 129 -14.42 20.90 -10.35
N LEU A 130 -13.48 20.29 -9.60
CA LEU A 130 -13.15 18.88 -9.76
C LEU A 130 -14.32 17.95 -9.45
N HIS A 131 -15.22 18.34 -8.57
CA HIS A 131 -16.43 17.58 -8.25
C HIS A 131 -17.38 17.36 -9.46
N GLU A 132 -17.19 18.12 -10.55
CA GLU A 132 -17.94 17.96 -11.81
C GLU A 132 -17.21 17.07 -12.82
N GLN A 133 -15.94 16.72 -12.56
CA GLN A 133 -15.10 15.95 -13.46
C GLN A 133 -15.28 14.44 -13.24
N PRO A 134 -14.92 13.61 -14.22
CA PRO A 134 -14.81 12.15 -14.04
C PRO A 134 -13.89 11.78 -12.86
N MET A 135 -14.16 10.64 -12.21
CA MET A 135 -13.35 10.14 -11.09
C MET A 135 -11.85 10.05 -11.45
N THR A 136 -11.54 9.66 -12.68
CA THR A 136 -10.18 9.60 -13.21
C THR A 136 -9.44 10.93 -13.12
N ASP A 137 -10.10 12.01 -13.49
CA ASP A 137 -9.53 13.35 -13.51
C ASP A 137 -9.42 13.93 -12.10
N ILE A 138 -10.41 13.63 -11.24
CA ILE A 138 -10.36 13.98 -9.82
C ILE A 138 -9.13 13.35 -9.17
N ILE A 139 -8.95 12.03 -9.32
CA ILE A 139 -7.83 11.28 -8.72
C ILE A 139 -6.49 11.84 -9.21
N GLN A 140 -6.33 12.03 -10.52
CA GLN A 140 -5.10 12.57 -11.08
C GLN A 140 -4.79 13.96 -10.50
N ALA A 141 -5.77 14.86 -10.50
CA ALA A 141 -5.59 16.21 -9.98
C ALA A 141 -5.24 16.24 -8.49
N ILE A 142 -5.92 15.42 -7.67
CA ILE A 142 -5.62 15.31 -6.23
C ILE A 142 -4.24 14.69 -5.99
N ALA A 143 -3.87 13.64 -6.73
CA ALA A 143 -2.54 13.02 -6.62
C ALA A 143 -1.42 14.04 -6.85
N HIS A 144 -1.57 14.90 -7.84
CA HIS A 144 -0.60 15.96 -8.15
C HIS A 144 -0.48 17.03 -7.05
N GLN A 145 -1.50 17.25 -6.21
CA GLN A 145 -1.41 18.16 -5.08
C GLN A 145 -0.42 17.70 -3.99
N PHE A 146 -0.11 16.41 -3.98
CA PHE A 146 0.81 15.82 -3.00
C PHE A 146 2.23 15.60 -3.53
N VAL A 147 2.54 15.98 -4.79
CA VAL A 147 3.92 15.91 -5.30
C VAL A 147 4.85 16.74 -4.41
N GLY A 148 5.99 16.16 -4.01
CA GLY A 148 6.93 16.75 -3.05
C GLY A 148 6.59 16.46 -1.57
N THR A 149 5.46 15.79 -1.27
CA THR A 149 5.18 15.36 0.11
C THR A 149 6.15 14.26 0.52
N PRO A 150 6.82 14.36 1.71
CA PRO A 150 7.83 13.41 2.13
C PRO A 150 7.35 11.95 2.19
N TYR A 151 8.21 11.02 1.80
CA TYR A 151 8.01 9.59 2.05
C TYR A 151 8.34 9.25 3.51
N LYS A 152 7.46 8.47 4.15
CA LYS A 152 7.73 7.94 5.49
C LYS A 152 7.10 6.55 5.63
N ALA A 153 7.96 5.56 5.82
CA ALA A 153 7.50 4.19 6.05
C ALA A 153 7.03 3.97 7.50
N GLY A 154 6.24 2.89 7.70
CA GLY A 154 5.89 2.38 9.03
C GLY A 154 4.94 3.26 9.83
N LEU A 155 4.25 4.20 9.21
CA LEU A 155 3.30 5.08 9.90
C LEU A 155 2.11 4.31 10.50
N LEU A 156 1.72 3.18 9.91
CA LEU A 156 0.62 2.34 10.39
C LEU A 156 0.98 1.45 11.58
N ASP A 157 2.27 1.28 11.90
CA ASP A 157 2.75 0.30 12.86
C ASP A 157 3.40 0.92 14.10
N GLN A 158 3.19 2.23 14.33
CA GLN A 158 3.78 2.96 15.46
C GLN A 158 3.12 2.64 16.82
N SER A 159 1.88 2.13 16.81
CA SER A 159 1.14 1.75 18.01
C SER A 159 1.05 0.23 18.15
N SER A 160 1.03 -0.26 19.39
CA SER A 160 0.71 -1.66 19.71
C SER A 160 -0.75 -2.01 19.42
N ASP A 161 -1.64 -1.03 19.56
CA ASP A 161 -3.06 -1.16 19.29
C ASP A 161 -3.37 -0.57 17.91
N GLU A 162 -4.20 -1.28 17.15
CA GLU A 162 -4.62 -0.82 15.83
C GLU A 162 -5.47 0.43 15.96
N THR A 163 -5.07 1.49 15.30
CA THR A 163 -5.78 2.77 15.25
C THR A 163 -5.86 3.27 13.83
N LEU A 164 -6.89 4.05 13.51
CA LEU A 164 -6.99 4.69 12.21
C LEU A 164 -5.99 5.84 12.10
N VAL A 165 -4.88 5.59 11.45
CA VAL A 165 -3.89 6.63 11.13
C VAL A 165 -4.40 7.47 9.98
N VAL A 166 -4.41 8.80 10.17
CA VAL A 166 -4.72 9.81 9.16
C VAL A 166 -3.54 10.76 9.06
N THR A 167 -2.98 10.90 7.87
CA THR A 167 -1.91 11.87 7.60
C THR A 167 -1.99 12.37 6.16
N LEU A 168 -1.69 13.66 5.98
CA LEU A 168 -1.52 14.31 4.69
C LEU A 168 -0.10 14.92 4.55
N GLN A 169 0.75 14.79 5.57
CA GLN A 169 2.07 15.42 5.64
C GLN A 169 3.22 14.50 5.24
N ALA A 170 3.00 13.18 5.27
CA ALA A 170 3.96 12.17 4.84
C ALA A 170 3.24 10.89 4.46
N PHE A 171 3.76 10.15 3.48
CA PHE A 171 3.14 8.94 2.96
C PHE A 171 4.14 7.81 2.78
N ASP A 172 3.71 6.58 3.02
CA ASP A 172 4.17 5.44 2.23
C ASP A 172 3.30 5.28 0.97
N CYS A 173 3.61 4.29 0.14
CA CYS A 173 2.91 4.12 -1.13
C CYS A 173 1.42 3.77 -0.97
N VAL A 174 1.04 3.03 0.08
CA VAL A 174 -0.35 2.64 0.35
C VAL A 174 -1.13 3.81 0.94
N LEU A 175 -0.56 4.50 1.93
CA LEU A 175 -1.17 5.70 2.53
C LEU A 175 -1.44 6.79 1.48
N PHE A 176 -0.52 6.97 0.53
CA PHE A 176 -0.72 7.89 -0.59
C PHE A 176 -1.95 7.52 -1.42
N VAL A 177 -2.05 6.26 -1.84
CA VAL A 177 -3.18 5.78 -2.65
C VAL A 177 -4.50 5.92 -1.88
N GLU A 178 -4.52 5.49 -0.62
CA GLU A 178 -5.72 5.57 0.20
C GLU A 178 -6.18 7.01 0.45
N THR A 179 -5.24 7.92 0.74
CA THR A 179 -5.56 9.34 0.99
C THR A 179 -6.12 10.02 -0.24
N VAL A 180 -5.47 9.85 -1.40
CA VAL A 180 -5.93 10.42 -2.67
C VAL A 180 -7.33 9.88 -3.04
N LEU A 181 -7.52 8.56 -2.94
CA LEU A 181 -8.81 7.94 -3.25
C LEU A 181 -9.93 8.40 -2.30
N ALA A 182 -9.64 8.53 -0.98
CA ALA A 182 -10.61 9.02 -0.01
C ALA A 182 -11.05 10.47 -0.28
N ILE A 183 -10.11 11.35 -0.63
CA ILE A 183 -10.42 12.73 -1.01
C ILE A 183 -11.24 12.75 -2.31
N ALA A 184 -10.84 11.97 -3.31
CA ALA A 184 -11.55 11.90 -4.59
C ALA A 184 -13.01 11.41 -4.42
N ARG A 185 -13.24 10.41 -3.55
CA ARG A 185 -14.58 9.93 -3.20
C ARG A 185 -15.41 11.01 -2.51
N SER A 186 -14.83 11.76 -1.58
CA SER A 186 -15.51 12.89 -0.91
C SER A 186 -15.95 13.95 -1.92
N LEU A 187 -15.08 14.27 -2.88
CA LEU A 187 -15.41 15.23 -3.96
C LEU A 187 -16.48 14.72 -4.89
N ALA A 188 -16.41 13.46 -5.32
CA ALA A 188 -17.42 12.86 -6.21
C ALA A 188 -18.81 12.80 -5.55
N GLN A 189 -18.87 12.54 -4.25
CA GLN A 189 -20.11 12.52 -3.47
C GLN A 189 -20.56 13.90 -3.01
N GLN A 190 -19.79 14.95 -3.26
CA GLN A 190 -20.02 16.34 -2.84
C GLN A 190 -20.21 16.47 -1.31
N ASP A 191 -19.60 15.58 -0.54
CA ASP A 191 -19.47 15.71 0.92
C ASP A 191 -18.01 16.05 1.29
N TYR A 192 -17.81 17.33 1.54
CA TYR A 192 -16.48 17.92 1.75
C TYR A 192 -16.06 17.95 3.22
N SER A 193 -16.77 17.19 4.07
CA SER A 193 -16.48 17.15 5.49
C SER A 193 -15.28 16.26 5.81
N TYR A 194 -14.46 16.70 6.78
CA TYR A 194 -13.35 15.90 7.28
C TYR A 194 -13.79 14.52 7.84
N PRO A 195 -14.92 14.39 8.57
CA PRO A 195 -15.40 13.08 8.98
C PRO A 195 -15.72 12.14 7.83
N THR A 196 -16.25 12.61 6.70
CA THR A 196 -16.50 11.77 5.51
C THR A 196 -15.20 11.29 4.90
N PHE A 197 -14.20 12.16 4.76
CA PHE A 197 -12.86 11.76 4.34
C PHE A 197 -12.26 10.66 5.24
N VAL A 198 -12.31 10.84 6.57
CA VAL A 198 -11.84 9.86 7.55
C VAL A 198 -12.61 8.53 7.46
N ASN A 199 -13.92 8.60 7.22
CA ASN A 199 -14.73 7.40 6.99
C ASN A 199 -14.33 6.66 5.72
N HIS A 200 -14.01 7.36 4.63
CA HIS A 200 -13.51 6.75 3.40
C HIS A 200 -12.15 6.08 3.60
N LEU A 201 -11.24 6.68 4.38
CA LEU A 201 -9.97 6.05 4.74
C LEU A 201 -10.18 4.75 5.51
N ARG A 202 -11.05 4.78 6.55
CA ARG A 202 -11.38 3.58 7.33
C ARG A 202 -12.02 2.51 6.45
N ASP A 203 -12.98 2.91 5.63
CA ASP A 203 -13.74 2.03 4.77
C ASP A 203 -12.83 1.21 3.85
N GLN A 204 -11.83 1.80 3.21
CA GLN A 204 -10.97 1.12 2.25
C GLN A 204 -9.78 0.38 2.88
N ARG A 205 -9.35 0.73 4.10
CA ARG A 205 -8.17 0.14 4.78
C ARG A 205 -8.49 -1.12 5.55
N TYR A 206 -9.72 -1.28 6.01
CA TYR A 206 -10.11 -2.36 6.91
C TYR A 206 -11.13 -3.29 6.27
N GLN A 207 -11.04 -4.57 6.62
CA GLN A 207 -11.94 -5.61 6.15
C GLN A 207 -13.41 -5.23 6.39
N ASN A 208 -14.22 -5.31 5.34
CA ASN A 208 -15.64 -4.88 5.35
C ASN A 208 -15.83 -3.42 5.83
N GLY A 209 -14.81 -2.56 5.70
CA GLY A 209 -14.83 -1.17 6.14
C GLY A 209 -14.83 -0.98 7.67
N GLN A 210 -14.51 -2.01 8.46
CA GLN A 210 -14.62 -1.99 9.91
C GLN A 210 -13.27 -2.13 10.60
N LEU A 211 -12.86 -1.09 11.34
CA LEU A 211 -11.71 -1.17 12.23
C LEU A 211 -12.07 -2.04 13.46
N ASN A 212 -11.47 -3.21 13.56
CA ASN A 212 -11.65 -4.15 14.67
C ASN A 212 -10.32 -4.83 15.01
N GLY A 213 -9.36 -4.04 15.51
CA GLY A 213 -8.02 -4.48 15.85
C GLY A 213 -7.14 -4.80 14.63
N TYR A 214 -5.92 -5.24 14.89
CA TYR A 214 -4.86 -5.49 13.92
C TYR A 214 -5.30 -6.37 12.74
N CYS A 215 -6.05 -7.41 13.02
CA CYS A 215 -6.52 -8.40 12.06
C CYS A 215 -7.52 -7.87 11.02
N SER A 216 -8.18 -6.76 11.31
CA SER A 216 -9.11 -6.15 10.36
C SER A 216 -8.41 -5.33 9.28
N ARG A 217 -7.15 -4.93 9.47
CA ARG A 217 -6.39 -4.21 8.46
C ARG A 217 -6.09 -5.11 7.26
N LEU A 218 -6.23 -4.58 6.06
CA LEU A 218 -5.95 -5.29 4.81
C LEU A 218 -4.44 -5.26 4.54
N HIS A 219 -3.69 -6.20 5.15
CA HIS A 219 -2.23 -6.20 5.20
C HIS A 219 -1.56 -6.53 3.86
N TYR A 220 -2.21 -7.33 3.01
CA TYR A 220 -1.76 -7.62 1.65
C TYR A 220 -2.51 -6.74 0.66
N PHE A 221 -1.82 -6.27 -0.37
CA PHE A 221 -2.48 -5.42 -1.36
C PHE A 221 -3.55 -6.17 -2.17
N SER A 222 -3.36 -7.47 -2.38
CA SER A 222 -4.39 -8.34 -2.98
C SER A 222 -5.62 -8.50 -2.07
N ALA A 223 -5.46 -8.50 -0.73
CA ALA A 223 -6.58 -8.45 0.20
C ALA A 223 -7.32 -7.11 0.10
N TRP A 224 -6.56 -6.01 0.00
CA TRP A 224 -7.12 -4.67 -0.21
C TRP A 224 -7.93 -4.60 -1.51
N ILE A 225 -7.41 -5.13 -2.61
CA ILE A 225 -8.12 -5.20 -3.90
C ILE A 225 -9.40 -6.00 -3.75
N HIS A 226 -9.32 -7.21 -3.20
CA HIS A 226 -10.44 -8.14 -3.11
C HIS A 226 -11.60 -7.58 -2.26
N ASP A 227 -11.31 -7.06 -1.07
CA ASP A 227 -12.32 -6.48 -0.17
C ASP A 227 -12.97 -5.24 -0.80
N ASN A 228 -12.18 -4.32 -1.34
CA ASN A 228 -12.68 -3.10 -1.97
C ASN A 228 -13.47 -3.37 -3.26
N GLU A 229 -13.11 -4.41 -4.03
CA GLU A 229 -13.85 -4.85 -5.20
C GLU A 229 -15.21 -5.44 -4.80
N GLN A 230 -15.27 -6.31 -3.79
CA GLN A 230 -16.53 -6.87 -3.30
C GLN A 230 -17.49 -5.78 -2.79
N ARG A 231 -16.98 -4.69 -2.24
CA ARG A 231 -17.79 -3.56 -1.79
C ARG A 231 -18.07 -2.53 -2.89
N GLY A 232 -17.62 -2.79 -4.13
CA GLY A 232 -17.90 -1.94 -5.28
C GLY A 232 -17.13 -0.62 -5.30
N THR A 233 -16.07 -0.48 -4.50
CA THR A 233 -15.22 0.73 -4.47
C THR A 233 -14.28 0.79 -5.67
N VAL A 234 -13.79 -0.36 -6.09
CA VAL A 234 -12.86 -0.51 -7.21
C VAL A 234 -13.24 -1.72 -8.07
N ALA A 235 -12.63 -1.86 -9.23
CA ALA A 235 -12.69 -3.06 -10.09
C ALA A 235 -11.27 -3.54 -10.41
N ASN A 236 -10.97 -4.81 -10.22
CA ASN A 236 -9.74 -5.42 -10.69
C ASN A 236 -9.83 -5.70 -12.19
N ILE A 237 -9.20 -4.88 -12.99
CA ILE A 237 -9.24 -4.99 -14.47
C ILE A 237 -8.00 -5.67 -15.05
N THR A 238 -7.11 -6.20 -14.22
CA THR A 238 -5.85 -6.82 -14.64
C THR A 238 -6.05 -7.90 -15.70
N GLN A 239 -6.97 -8.85 -15.45
CA GLN A 239 -7.26 -9.93 -16.38
C GLN A 239 -7.84 -9.40 -17.71
N ALA A 240 -8.74 -8.44 -17.65
CA ALA A 240 -9.33 -7.81 -18.85
C ALA A 240 -8.27 -7.08 -19.71
N LEU A 241 -7.19 -6.62 -19.10
CA LEU A 241 -6.05 -5.99 -19.78
C LEU A 241 -5.03 -6.99 -20.35
N GLY A 242 -5.26 -8.29 -20.21
CA GLY A 242 -4.37 -9.35 -20.70
C GLY A 242 -3.47 -9.94 -19.63
N GLY A 243 -3.78 -9.70 -18.35
CA GLY A 243 -3.05 -10.29 -17.23
C GLY A 243 -3.12 -11.83 -17.21
N ILE A 244 -2.02 -12.43 -16.82
CA ILE A 244 -1.86 -13.88 -16.64
C ILE A 244 -1.93 -14.27 -15.17
N SER A 245 -2.21 -15.52 -14.86
CA SER A 245 -2.33 -16.01 -13.49
C SER A 245 -0.99 -15.93 -12.74
N LEU A 246 -1.02 -15.37 -11.55
CA LEU A 246 0.09 -15.42 -10.59
C LEU A 246 -0.09 -16.61 -9.65
N ASN A 247 0.53 -17.73 -10.00
CA ASN A 247 0.50 -18.95 -9.19
C ASN A 247 1.53 -18.84 -8.04
N LYS A 248 1.15 -18.18 -6.96
CA LYS A 248 2.00 -17.98 -5.79
C LYS A 248 1.19 -18.16 -4.51
N ARG A 249 1.74 -18.86 -3.53
CA ARG A 249 1.18 -18.91 -2.18
C ARG A 249 1.61 -17.65 -1.41
N LEU A 250 0.65 -16.96 -0.81
CA LEU A 250 0.87 -15.79 0.03
C LEU A 250 1.00 -16.25 1.48
N ASN A 251 2.15 -16.00 2.10
CA ASN A 251 2.47 -16.37 3.48
C ASN A 251 3.65 -15.56 4.05
N PHE A 252 3.90 -14.38 3.48
CA PHE A 252 5.08 -13.57 3.85
C PHE A 252 5.05 -13.17 5.31
N MET A 253 3.94 -12.65 5.82
CA MET A 253 3.84 -12.17 7.20
C MET A 253 3.97 -13.31 8.22
N SER A 254 3.32 -14.44 7.97
CA SER A 254 3.38 -15.59 8.88
C SER A 254 4.77 -16.22 8.92
N THR A 255 5.47 -16.33 7.78
CA THR A 255 6.84 -16.88 7.71
C THR A 255 7.88 -15.93 8.29
N HIS A 256 7.61 -14.61 8.25
CA HIS A 256 8.49 -13.60 8.82
C HIS A 256 7.95 -13.01 10.12
N ARG A 257 7.21 -13.80 10.90
CA ARG A 257 6.55 -13.39 12.16
C ARG A 257 7.46 -12.52 13.06
N HIS A 258 8.73 -12.87 13.15
CA HIS A 258 9.71 -12.19 14.02
C HIS A 258 9.95 -10.72 13.63
N ARG A 259 9.58 -10.31 12.42
CA ARG A 259 9.69 -8.92 11.93
C ARG A 259 8.49 -8.04 12.30
N TYR A 260 7.41 -8.64 12.80
CA TYR A 260 6.16 -7.95 13.13
C TYR A 260 5.92 -7.97 14.64
N PRO A 261 6.23 -6.90 15.39
CA PRO A 261 6.03 -6.86 16.85
C PRO A 261 4.61 -7.23 17.28
N GLN A 262 3.60 -6.83 16.48
CA GLN A 262 2.20 -7.14 16.72
C GLN A 262 1.88 -8.64 16.58
N LEU A 263 2.70 -9.40 15.86
CA LEU A 263 2.56 -10.85 15.71
C LEU A 263 3.40 -11.62 16.73
N VAL A 264 4.62 -11.12 17.02
CA VAL A 264 5.52 -11.76 18.01
C VAL A 264 4.86 -11.81 19.38
N ASN A 265 4.30 -10.67 19.79
CA ASN A 265 3.79 -10.48 21.15
C ASN A 265 2.30 -10.85 21.32
N ASN A 266 1.61 -11.19 20.23
CA ASN A 266 0.19 -11.52 20.26
C ASN A 266 -0.12 -12.75 19.41
N GLN A 267 -0.39 -13.88 20.08
CA GLN A 267 -0.71 -15.14 19.41
C GLN A 267 -2.04 -15.08 18.66
N ALA A 268 -3.03 -14.30 19.11
CA ALA A 268 -4.30 -14.15 18.43
C ALA A 268 -4.12 -13.40 17.10
N ASN A 269 -3.31 -12.34 17.08
CA ASN A 269 -2.96 -11.63 15.84
C ASN A 269 -2.24 -12.57 14.86
N TYR A 270 -1.27 -13.36 15.35
CA TYR A 270 -0.58 -14.32 14.48
C TYR A 270 -1.53 -15.36 13.89
N GLN A 271 -2.44 -15.90 14.69
CA GLN A 271 -3.42 -16.88 14.22
C GLN A 271 -4.35 -16.27 13.15
N CYS A 272 -4.81 -15.04 13.34
CA CYS A 272 -5.68 -14.41 12.35
C CYS A 272 -4.94 -14.07 11.03
N ILE A 273 -3.64 -13.75 11.07
CA ILE A 273 -2.85 -13.57 9.85
C ILE A 273 -2.75 -14.89 9.08
N LEU A 274 -2.53 -16.02 9.76
CA LEU A 274 -2.54 -17.34 9.11
C LEU A 274 -3.89 -17.63 8.42
N GLU A 275 -5.01 -17.32 9.08
CA GLU A 275 -6.35 -17.50 8.53
C GLU A 275 -6.62 -16.57 7.34
N MET A 276 -6.17 -15.32 7.43
CA MET A 276 -6.27 -14.35 6.33
C MET A 276 -5.44 -14.81 5.11
N GLU A 277 -4.20 -15.24 5.32
CA GLU A 277 -3.34 -15.75 4.25
C GLU A 277 -3.95 -17.00 3.59
N ASP A 278 -4.55 -17.91 4.35
CA ASP A 278 -5.22 -19.09 3.82
C ASP A 278 -6.45 -18.72 2.97
N GLN A 279 -7.28 -17.78 3.45
CA GLN A 279 -8.43 -17.27 2.70
C GLN A 279 -7.99 -16.57 1.41
N LEU A 280 -6.94 -15.74 1.50
CA LEU A 280 -6.42 -14.98 0.35
C LEU A 280 -5.83 -15.88 -0.72
N ASN A 281 -5.25 -17.02 -0.34
CA ASN A 281 -4.73 -18.03 -1.28
C ASN A 281 -5.84 -18.71 -2.12
N ALA A 282 -7.10 -18.59 -1.74
CA ALA A 282 -8.23 -19.03 -2.55
C ALA A 282 -8.67 -18.00 -3.60
N VAL A 283 -8.18 -16.77 -3.53
CA VAL A 283 -8.53 -15.68 -4.45
C VAL A 283 -7.58 -15.72 -5.65
N PRO A 284 -8.08 -15.85 -6.89
CA PRO A 284 -7.24 -15.79 -8.08
C PRO A 284 -6.53 -14.44 -8.20
N LEU A 285 -5.22 -14.45 -8.35
CA LEU A 285 -4.42 -13.27 -8.57
C LEU A 285 -3.84 -13.30 -9.99
N ASN A 286 -3.98 -12.18 -10.71
CA ASN A 286 -3.44 -12.01 -12.06
C ASN A 286 -2.49 -10.80 -12.08
N TYR A 287 -1.53 -10.82 -13.00
CA TYR A 287 -0.63 -9.70 -13.24
C TYR A 287 -0.30 -9.58 -14.73
N ILE A 288 0.00 -8.38 -15.20
CA ILE A 288 0.53 -8.12 -16.54
C ILE A 288 2.05 -8.18 -16.44
N PRO A 289 2.73 -9.12 -17.13
CA PRO A 289 4.19 -9.20 -17.11
C PRO A 289 4.87 -7.89 -17.51
N THR A 290 6.05 -7.61 -16.94
CA THR A 290 6.78 -6.35 -17.13
C THR A 290 6.99 -6.02 -18.61
N ASP A 291 7.35 -7.00 -19.44
CA ASP A 291 7.57 -6.82 -20.89
C ASP A 291 6.29 -6.63 -21.69
N GLN A 292 5.12 -6.85 -21.07
CA GLN A 292 3.80 -6.72 -21.69
C GLN A 292 3.06 -5.44 -21.28
N ILE A 293 3.57 -4.68 -20.31
CA ILE A 293 2.87 -3.51 -19.73
C ILE A 293 2.48 -2.50 -20.82
N HIS A 294 3.38 -2.20 -21.76
CA HIS A 294 3.12 -1.21 -22.82
C HIS A 294 1.94 -1.59 -23.74
N HIS A 295 1.60 -2.87 -23.87
CA HIS A 295 0.45 -3.30 -24.66
C HIS A 295 -0.89 -2.89 -24.02
N SER A 296 -0.88 -2.54 -22.73
CA SER A 296 -2.07 -2.06 -22.01
C SER A 296 -2.23 -0.53 -22.04
N TYR A 297 -1.23 0.23 -22.48
CA TYR A 297 -1.18 1.70 -22.39
C TYR A 297 -2.41 2.41 -22.97
N ASN A 298 -2.93 1.93 -24.10
CA ASN A 298 -4.11 2.53 -24.74
C ASN A 298 -5.42 2.33 -23.95
N ARG A 299 -5.43 1.42 -22.97
CA ARG A 299 -6.59 1.10 -22.12
C ARG A 299 -6.44 1.57 -20.68
N LEU A 300 -5.22 1.95 -20.26
CA LEU A 300 -4.98 2.57 -18.96
C LEU A 300 -5.54 3.99 -18.94
N GLN A 301 -6.15 4.35 -17.82
CA GLN A 301 -6.71 5.68 -17.58
C GLN A 301 -5.95 6.35 -16.44
N SER A 302 -5.90 7.69 -16.43
CA SER A 302 -5.44 8.41 -15.25
C SER A 302 -6.24 7.97 -14.03
N GLY A 303 -5.58 7.87 -12.87
CA GLY A 303 -6.22 7.41 -11.65
C GLY A 303 -6.44 5.90 -11.53
N ASP A 304 -6.11 5.08 -12.56
CA ASP A 304 -5.99 3.63 -12.35
C ASP A 304 -4.90 3.38 -11.32
N ILE A 305 -5.18 2.53 -10.34
CA ILE A 305 -4.23 2.14 -9.29
C ILE A 305 -3.37 1.00 -9.81
N ILE A 306 -2.06 1.10 -9.61
CA ILE A 306 -1.09 0.07 -9.97
C ILE A 306 -0.55 -0.59 -8.72
N GLY A 307 -0.58 -1.92 -8.66
CA GLY A 307 0.21 -2.72 -7.73
C GLY A 307 1.39 -3.35 -8.48
N VAL A 308 2.61 -3.14 -8.00
CA VAL A 308 3.82 -3.77 -8.59
C VAL A 308 3.95 -5.19 -8.05
N ALA A 309 3.62 -6.17 -8.90
CA ALA A 309 3.74 -7.59 -8.57
C ALA A 309 5.20 -8.02 -8.42
N THR A 310 5.47 -8.94 -7.49
CA THR A 310 6.83 -9.35 -7.16
C THR A 310 7.05 -10.86 -7.21
N ASN A 311 8.30 -11.29 -7.43
CA ASN A 311 8.71 -12.69 -7.30
C ASN A 311 9.19 -13.05 -5.88
N ILE A 312 9.21 -12.10 -4.94
CA ILE A 312 9.54 -12.38 -3.53
C ILE A 312 8.59 -13.45 -2.99
N ALA A 313 9.14 -14.52 -2.41
CA ALA A 313 8.35 -15.63 -1.90
C ALA A 313 7.34 -15.16 -0.84
N GLY A 314 6.09 -15.60 -0.98
CA GLY A 314 5.03 -15.29 -0.02
C GLY A 314 4.39 -13.89 -0.13
N LEU A 315 4.94 -12.99 -0.95
CA LEU A 315 4.46 -11.61 -1.09
C LEU A 315 3.81 -11.38 -2.46
N ASP A 316 2.74 -10.58 -2.50
CA ASP A 316 1.98 -10.25 -3.72
C ASP A 316 2.52 -9.01 -4.44
N VAL A 317 2.59 -7.88 -3.73
CA VAL A 317 2.89 -6.54 -4.24
C VAL A 317 3.91 -5.86 -3.33
N THR A 318 4.85 -5.15 -3.93
CA THR A 318 5.88 -4.41 -3.19
C THR A 318 5.70 -2.90 -3.26
N HIS A 319 4.94 -2.40 -4.21
CA HIS A 319 4.77 -0.96 -4.41
C HIS A 319 3.43 -0.65 -5.07
N THR A 320 2.91 0.57 -4.86
CA THR A 320 1.67 1.02 -5.47
C THR A 320 1.71 2.53 -5.81
N GLY A 321 0.83 2.95 -6.71
CA GLY A 321 0.67 4.33 -7.14
C GLY A 321 -0.47 4.46 -8.14
N PHE A 322 -0.64 5.63 -8.73
CA PHE A 322 -1.66 5.90 -9.74
C PHE A 322 -1.06 6.08 -11.13
N ILE A 323 -1.81 5.69 -12.15
CA ILE A 323 -1.52 6.09 -13.52
C ILE A 323 -1.69 7.58 -13.67
N ASP A 324 -0.67 8.21 -14.24
CA ASP A 324 -0.64 9.59 -14.69
C ASP A 324 -0.49 9.62 -16.20
N ARG A 325 -1.63 9.68 -16.92
CA ARG A 325 -1.66 9.73 -18.36
C ARG A 325 -1.46 11.15 -18.86
N GLN A 326 -0.41 11.35 -19.64
CA GLN A 326 -0.05 12.66 -20.17
C GLN A 326 -0.78 12.97 -21.49
N PRO A 327 -0.99 14.25 -21.82
CA PRO A 327 -1.61 14.66 -23.10
C PRO A 327 -0.86 14.16 -24.35
N ASP A 328 0.45 13.96 -24.24
CA ASP A 328 1.28 13.42 -25.32
C ASP A 328 1.21 11.88 -25.46
N GLY A 329 0.40 11.23 -24.63
CA GLY A 329 0.17 9.79 -24.62
C GLY A 329 1.12 8.99 -23.74
N ARG A 330 2.11 9.59 -23.10
CA ARG A 330 2.97 8.91 -22.13
C ARG A 330 2.16 8.43 -20.93
N ILE A 331 2.49 7.24 -20.44
CA ILE A 331 1.92 6.64 -19.25
C ILE A 331 2.97 6.62 -18.16
N ARG A 332 2.74 7.35 -17.09
CA ARG A 332 3.63 7.48 -15.94
C ARG A 332 2.97 6.92 -14.69
N LEU A 333 3.76 6.69 -13.65
CA LEU A 333 3.28 6.36 -12.31
C LEU A 333 3.54 7.57 -11.41
N ILE A 334 2.49 8.09 -10.75
CA ILE A 334 2.62 9.00 -9.63
C ILE A 334 2.50 8.19 -8.33
N HIS A 335 3.50 8.31 -7.45
CA HIS A 335 3.62 7.45 -6.27
C HIS A 335 4.43 8.11 -5.16
N ALA A 336 4.22 7.68 -3.90
CA ALA A 336 5.14 8.02 -2.82
C ALA A 336 6.40 7.13 -2.93
N SER A 337 7.50 7.74 -3.35
CA SER A 337 8.75 7.02 -3.63
C SER A 337 9.58 6.83 -2.36
N PRO A 338 10.06 5.61 -2.07
CA PRO A 338 11.03 5.39 -1.00
C PRO A 338 12.33 6.20 -1.14
N ALA A 339 12.59 6.75 -2.32
CA ALA A 339 13.72 7.65 -2.55
C ALA A 339 13.56 9.04 -1.90
N GLY A 340 12.39 9.36 -1.32
CA GLY A 340 12.23 10.55 -0.51
C GLY A 340 10.86 11.20 -0.47
N GLU A 341 10.09 11.21 -1.57
CA GLU A 341 8.85 11.98 -1.66
C GLU A 341 7.85 11.43 -2.69
N VAL A 342 6.65 11.98 -2.69
CA VAL A 342 5.69 11.76 -3.78
C VAL A 342 6.24 12.36 -5.07
N THR A 343 6.40 11.54 -6.08
CA THR A 343 7.01 11.92 -7.37
C THR A 343 6.32 11.23 -8.54
N THR A 344 6.76 11.54 -9.76
CA THR A 344 6.23 10.95 -10.98
C THR A 344 7.36 10.29 -11.77
N SER A 345 7.19 9.02 -12.17
CA SER A 345 8.12 8.30 -13.03
C SER A 345 8.13 8.88 -14.45
N GLN A 346 9.13 8.53 -15.28
CA GLN A 346 9.19 8.94 -16.67
C GLN A 346 8.27 8.10 -17.57
N ASP A 347 8.29 6.78 -17.37
CA ASP A 347 7.49 5.80 -18.09
C ASP A 347 7.16 4.64 -17.14
N LEU A 348 5.94 4.10 -17.21
CA LEU A 348 5.48 3.04 -16.32
C LEU A 348 6.27 1.73 -16.48
N GLN A 349 6.42 1.24 -17.72
CA GLN A 349 7.11 -0.03 -17.95
C GLN A 349 8.57 0.05 -17.58
N GLN A 350 9.23 1.14 -17.95
CA GLN A 350 10.62 1.37 -17.59
C GLN A 350 10.79 1.44 -16.06
N TYR A 351 9.90 2.16 -15.37
CA TYR A 351 9.91 2.26 -13.91
C TYR A 351 9.79 0.87 -13.26
N VAL A 352 8.77 0.09 -13.65
CA VAL A 352 8.56 -1.25 -13.10
C VAL A 352 9.72 -2.19 -13.42
N GLY A 353 10.30 -2.09 -14.63
CA GLY A 353 11.45 -2.89 -15.05
C GLY A 353 12.72 -2.63 -14.25
N ASN A 354 12.83 -1.45 -13.62
CA ASN A 354 13.98 -1.09 -12.78
C ASN A 354 13.80 -1.48 -11.31
N ILE A 355 12.61 -1.93 -10.89
CA ILE A 355 12.37 -2.37 -9.51
C ILE A 355 12.88 -3.81 -9.36
N LYS A 356 13.83 -4.03 -8.46
CA LYS A 356 14.32 -5.37 -8.12
C LYS A 356 13.15 -6.26 -7.69
N HIS A 357 13.13 -7.50 -8.17
CA HIS A 357 12.06 -8.46 -7.91
C HIS A 357 10.67 -8.14 -8.50
N ALA A 358 10.47 -7.03 -9.19
CA ALA A 358 9.23 -6.81 -9.91
C ALA A 358 9.09 -7.78 -11.09
N ILE A 359 7.88 -8.31 -11.27
CA ILE A 359 7.53 -9.21 -12.39
C ILE A 359 6.46 -8.65 -13.29
N GLY A 360 5.83 -7.55 -12.90
CA GLY A 360 4.77 -6.88 -13.66
C GLY A 360 3.84 -6.07 -12.77
N ILE A 361 2.61 -5.88 -13.22
CA ILE A 361 1.64 -5.02 -12.54
C ILE A 361 0.27 -5.67 -12.40
N LEU A 362 -0.44 -5.31 -11.32
CA LEU A 362 -1.88 -5.40 -11.19
C LEU A 362 -2.48 -4.02 -11.53
N VAL A 363 -3.66 -4.01 -12.12
CA VAL A 363 -4.37 -2.76 -12.49
C VAL A 363 -5.76 -2.76 -11.88
N ILE A 364 -6.03 -1.76 -11.07
CA ILE A 364 -7.27 -1.60 -10.33
C ILE A 364 -7.88 -0.24 -10.70
N ARG A 365 -9.12 -0.26 -11.13
CA ARG A 365 -9.85 0.96 -11.52
C ARG A 365 -10.81 1.39 -10.43
N PRO A 366 -10.66 2.58 -9.85
CA PRO A 366 -11.66 3.14 -8.96
C PRO A 366 -13.00 3.33 -9.67
N ASN A 367 -14.08 2.88 -9.02
CA ASN A 367 -15.43 3.04 -9.54
C ASN A 367 -15.92 4.48 -9.33
N ASP A 368 -16.71 4.98 -10.27
CA ASP A 368 -17.43 6.23 -10.07
C ASP A 368 -18.62 5.98 -9.14
N LEU A 369 -18.60 6.62 -7.98
CA LEU A 369 -19.59 6.44 -6.92
C LEU A 369 -20.64 7.55 -6.87
N ARG A 370 -20.74 8.35 -7.94
CA ARG A 370 -21.78 9.39 -8.07
C ARG A 370 -23.14 8.79 -8.35
#